data_f766583455c01c5f1a27c0d5739d52e6
#
_entry.id   f766583455c01c5f1a27c0d5739d52e6
#
_cell.length_a   1.000
_cell.length_b   1.000
_cell.length_c   1.000
_cell.angle_alpha   90.00
_cell.angle_beta   90.00
_cell.angle_gamma   90.00
#
_symmetry.space_group_name_H-M   'P 1'
#
loop_
_entity.id
_entity.type
_entity.pdbx_description
1 polymer ?
#
loop_
_entity_poly.entity_id
_entity_poly.type
_entity_poly.pdbx_seq_one_letter_code
_entity_poly.pdbx_strand_id
1 'polypeptide(L)'
;MTSFEGFRCADCGTTATDEGATRCRACGGTLDATYDLDGLALDRETLTDREGSWKHRELLPFVPGSIGEGATPLVETPRLADELDVESLYVKDESHNPTGSVTDRGLALVAEAADRADADTLALATTGDAGQSAAAYAARAGLLSRVFVPSRTNFVNKAMINVHGGDMRVVEGRFDDARESYEAERETLPAADAETWFPAGAFDSPFRHEGLKPMYYEALEALEWSVPDAVVVPVGHGTVPAGVRKAARELADLGLVDSTPRVYAAQPDGCAPVVEAVETGTDPEPWAVPDTVVGGLEVPDPAGGLPAAEAVRASDGAGVAVDDEDALDSAATVAQHEGLEASVACGIAAAGAWRLRERGELADDDTVVLVNTGAGNKDADVVRSRLMGRGM
;
A
#
# COMPACT_ATOMS: atom_id res chain seq x y z
N MET A 1 -0.14 -26.04 1.82
CA MET A 1 1.26 -25.69 2.18
C MET A 1 1.63 -24.47 1.34
N THR A 2 2.47 -23.58 1.82
CA THR A 2 2.99 -22.47 1.01
C THR A 2 4.06 -22.96 0.05
N SER A 3 4.27 -22.29 -1.09
CA SER A 3 5.41 -22.51 -1.99
C SER A 3 6.60 -21.59 -1.66
N PHE A 4 6.54 -20.93 -0.52
CA PHE A 4 7.60 -20.03 -0.06
C PHE A 4 8.92 -20.75 0.15
N GLU A 5 10.00 -20.24 -0.45
CA GLU A 5 11.36 -20.79 -0.38
C GLU A 5 12.29 -19.98 0.55
N GLY A 6 11.92 -18.73 0.85
CA GLY A 6 12.75 -17.81 1.60
C GLY A 6 12.76 -16.42 0.98
N PHE A 7 13.82 -15.67 1.26
CA PHE A 7 13.98 -14.30 0.78
C PHE A 7 15.22 -14.16 -0.09
N ARG A 8 15.17 -13.21 -1.01
CA ARG A 8 16.31 -12.78 -1.82
C ARG A 8 16.50 -11.27 -1.64
N CYS A 9 17.73 -10.87 -1.42
CA CYS A 9 18.06 -9.44 -1.36
C CYS A 9 17.97 -8.81 -2.75
N ALA A 10 17.22 -7.71 -2.86
CA ALA A 10 17.10 -6.96 -4.10
C ALA A 10 18.44 -6.33 -4.53
N ASP A 11 19.28 -5.92 -3.56
CA ASP A 11 20.51 -5.17 -3.85
C ASP A 11 21.69 -6.09 -4.18
N CYS A 12 21.91 -7.18 -3.41
CA CYS A 12 23.11 -8.03 -3.57
C CYS A 12 22.82 -9.47 -3.99
N GLY A 13 21.54 -9.86 -4.14
CA GLY A 13 21.12 -11.19 -4.57
C GLY A 13 21.31 -12.31 -3.52
N THR A 14 21.84 -12.01 -2.31
CA THR A 14 21.99 -12.99 -1.24
C THR A 14 20.62 -13.54 -0.80
N THR A 15 20.54 -14.85 -0.61
CA THR A 15 19.33 -15.53 -0.12
C THR A 15 19.33 -15.68 1.39
N ALA A 16 18.14 -15.66 2.01
CA ALA A 16 17.91 -15.91 3.42
C ALA A 16 16.69 -16.81 3.60
N THR A 17 16.77 -17.77 4.51
CA THR A 17 15.68 -18.72 4.82
C THR A 17 15.08 -18.52 6.20
N ASP A 18 15.56 -17.53 6.94
CA ASP A 18 15.05 -17.16 8.26
C ASP A 18 13.72 -16.44 8.10
N GLU A 19 12.62 -17.06 8.52
CA GLU A 19 11.24 -16.53 8.40
C GLU A 19 11.03 -15.21 9.15
N GLY A 20 11.88 -14.86 10.12
CA GLY A 20 11.88 -13.58 10.82
C GLY A 20 12.80 -12.52 10.21
N ALA A 21 13.46 -12.80 9.07
CA ALA A 21 14.41 -11.88 8.46
C ALA A 21 13.72 -10.60 7.97
N THR A 22 14.19 -9.45 8.40
CA THR A 22 13.68 -8.14 8.02
C THR A 22 14.55 -7.44 6.98
N ARG A 23 15.87 -7.62 7.08
CA ARG A 23 16.85 -7.02 6.17
C ARG A 23 17.95 -8.02 5.81
N CYS A 24 18.62 -7.79 4.70
CA CYS A 24 19.75 -8.62 4.27
C CYS A 24 20.91 -8.53 5.27
N ARG A 25 21.33 -9.67 5.81
CA ARG A 25 22.48 -9.70 6.76
C ARG A 25 23.82 -9.39 6.10
N ALA A 26 23.92 -9.49 4.77
CA ALA A 26 25.17 -9.24 4.04
C ALA A 26 25.38 -7.75 3.72
N CYS A 27 24.32 -7.01 3.36
CA CYS A 27 24.44 -5.62 2.91
C CYS A 27 23.43 -4.65 3.55
N GLY A 28 22.50 -5.12 4.39
CA GLY A 28 21.43 -4.30 4.98
C GLY A 28 20.27 -4.00 4.02
N GLY A 29 20.35 -4.48 2.78
CA GLY A 29 19.39 -4.18 1.72
C GLY A 29 18.02 -4.82 1.92
N THR A 30 17.07 -4.41 1.08
CA THR A 30 15.69 -4.90 1.11
C THR A 30 15.61 -6.37 0.71
N LEU A 31 14.82 -7.13 1.46
CA LEU A 31 14.50 -8.51 1.16
C LEU A 31 13.19 -8.60 0.40
N ASP A 32 13.11 -9.52 -0.55
CA ASP A 32 11.90 -9.91 -1.27
C ASP A 32 11.65 -11.41 -1.13
N ALA A 33 10.39 -11.82 -0.95
CA ALA A 33 10.04 -13.22 -0.79
C ALA A 33 10.10 -13.95 -2.14
N THR A 34 10.61 -15.19 -2.10
CA THR A 34 10.71 -16.09 -3.27
C THR A 34 9.85 -17.31 -3.08
N TYR A 35 9.32 -17.82 -4.20
CA TYR A 35 8.37 -18.92 -4.23
C TYR A 35 8.76 -19.93 -5.32
N ASP A 36 8.63 -21.22 -5.03
CA ASP A 36 8.68 -22.29 -6.04
C ASP A 36 7.32 -22.36 -6.75
N LEU A 37 7.22 -21.68 -7.90
CA LEU A 37 6.03 -21.66 -8.72
C LEU A 37 5.96 -22.86 -9.69
N ASP A 38 7.08 -23.45 -10.07
CA ASP A 38 7.15 -24.51 -11.09
C ASP A 38 6.46 -25.81 -10.65
N GLY A 39 6.46 -26.08 -9.34
CA GLY A 39 5.81 -27.26 -8.76
C GLY A 39 4.38 -27.00 -8.26
N LEU A 40 3.87 -25.78 -8.39
CA LEU A 40 2.63 -25.37 -7.78
C LEU A 40 1.43 -25.61 -8.70
N ALA A 41 0.60 -26.61 -8.37
CA ALA A 41 -0.65 -26.88 -9.09
C ALA A 41 -1.77 -25.99 -8.53
N LEU A 42 -1.85 -24.75 -9.02
CA LEU A 42 -2.96 -23.82 -8.77
C LEU A 42 -3.74 -23.61 -10.06
N ASP A 43 -5.06 -23.58 -9.95
CA ASP A 43 -5.96 -23.18 -11.01
C ASP A 43 -6.98 -22.15 -10.54
N ARG A 44 -7.60 -21.44 -11.48
CA ARG A 44 -8.56 -20.37 -11.22
C ARG A 44 -9.75 -20.83 -10.41
N GLU A 45 -10.30 -22.04 -10.72
CA GLU A 45 -11.46 -22.62 -10.04
C GLU A 45 -11.15 -22.88 -8.57
N THR A 46 -10.00 -23.50 -8.28
CA THR A 46 -9.55 -23.76 -6.91
C THR A 46 -9.39 -22.47 -6.09
N LEU A 47 -8.86 -21.40 -6.68
CA LEU A 47 -8.67 -20.12 -6.00
C LEU A 47 -10.02 -19.42 -5.75
N THR A 48 -10.91 -19.43 -6.73
CA THR A 48 -12.24 -18.80 -6.66
C THR A 48 -13.15 -19.48 -5.63
N ASP A 49 -13.11 -20.81 -5.56
CA ASP A 49 -13.96 -21.60 -4.65
C ASP A 49 -13.56 -21.48 -3.17
N ARG A 50 -12.39 -20.95 -2.88
CA ARG A 50 -11.94 -20.76 -1.51
C ARG A 50 -12.52 -19.49 -0.91
N GLU A 51 -12.80 -19.54 0.38
CA GLU A 51 -13.27 -18.41 1.15
C GLU A 51 -12.17 -17.83 2.07
N GLY A 52 -12.35 -16.57 2.46
CA GLY A 52 -11.50 -15.88 3.43
C GLY A 52 -10.40 -15.04 2.81
N SER A 53 -9.86 -14.16 3.62
CA SER A 53 -8.90 -13.13 3.22
C SER A 53 -7.56 -13.70 2.75
N TRP A 54 -7.17 -14.87 3.27
CA TRP A 54 -5.86 -15.50 3.00
C TRP A 54 -5.98 -16.77 2.17
N LYS A 55 -6.95 -16.80 1.27
CA LYS A 55 -7.21 -17.96 0.40
C LYS A 55 -6.08 -18.27 -0.58
N HIS A 56 -5.24 -17.28 -0.91
CA HIS A 56 -4.06 -17.40 -1.77
C HIS A 56 -2.78 -17.80 -1.00
N ARG A 57 -2.93 -18.57 0.05
CA ARG A 57 -1.88 -18.94 1.02
C ARG A 57 -0.64 -19.57 0.41
N GLU A 58 -0.75 -20.21 -0.76
CA GLU A 58 0.39 -20.80 -1.46
C GLU A 58 1.37 -19.72 -1.94
N LEU A 59 0.87 -18.52 -2.24
CA LEU A 59 1.62 -17.37 -2.73
C LEU A 59 1.98 -16.38 -1.61
N LEU A 60 1.99 -16.84 -0.36
CA LEU A 60 2.33 -16.04 0.81
C LEU A 60 3.35 -16.78 1.67
N PRO A 61 4.20 -16.06 2.44
CA PRO A 61 5.18 -16.71 3.31
C PRO A 61 4.48 -17.61 4.35
N PHE A 62 3.37 -17.16 4.89
CA PHE A 62 2.50 -17.85 5.85
C PHE A 62 1.12 -17.21 5.88
N VAL A 63 0.19 -17.84 6.59
CA VAL A 63 -1.14 -17.29 6.84
C VAL A 63 -1.13 -16.64 8.23
N PRO A 64 -1.40 -15.33 8.34
CA PRO A 64 -1.38 -14.64 9.61
C PRO A 64 -2.67 -14.86 10.42
N GLY A 65 -2.61 -14.51 11.71
CA GLY A 65 -3.81 -14.32 12.53
C GLY A 65 -4.63 -13.14 12.00
N SER A 66 -5.87 -13.41 11.60
CA SER A 66 -6.75 -12.41 10.95
C SER A 66 -7.73 -11.77 11.95
N ILE A 67 -8.12 -10.52 11.67
CA ILE A 67 -9.27 -9.81 12.25
C ILE A 67 -10.31 -9.41 11.20
N GLY A 68 -10.19 -9.96 9.97
CA GLY A 68 -11.13 -9.77 8.88
C GLY A 68 -10.61 -8.87 7.75
N GLU A 69 -9.31 -8.62 7.68
CA GLU A 69 -8.67 -7.89 6.56
C GLU A 69 -8.75 -8.69 5.26
N GLY A 70 -8.78 -7.98 4.14
CA GLY A 70 -8.92 -8.56 2.81
C GLY A 70 -10.36 -8.91 2.44
N ALA A 71 -10.53 -9.63 1.33
CA ALA A 71 -11.83 -9.88 0.69
C ALA A 71 -12.63 -8.57 0.49
N THR A 72 -11.95 -7.50 0.19
CA THR A 72 -12.55 -6.18 -0.03
C THR A 72 -13.20 -6.09 -1.40
N PRO A 73 -14.25 -5.25 -1.57
CA PRO A 73 -14.97 -5.20 -2.83
C PRO A 73 -14.16 -4.58 -3.96
N LEU A 74 -14.41 -5.06 -5.17
CA LEU A 74 -14.14 -4.35 -6.42
C LEU A 74 -15.49 -3.79 -6.90
N VAL A 75 -15.63 -2.47 -6.86
CA VAL A 75 -16.90 -1.79 -7.15
C VAL A 75 -16.86 -1.21 -8.56
N GLU A 76 -17.81 -1.61 -9.41
CA GLU A 76 -17.99 -0.99 -10.71
C GLU A 76 -18.51 0.45 -10.56
N THR A 77 -17.95 1.38 -11.32
CA THR A 77 -18.23 2.83 -11.23
C THR A 77 -18.60 3.39 -12.61
N PRO A 78 -19.81 3.06 -13.11
CA PRO A 78 -20.19 3.34 -14.50
C PRO A 78 -20.31 4.83 -14.81
N ARG A 79 -20.71 5.68 -13.84
CA ARG A 79 -20.80 7.13 -14.08
C ARG A 79 -19.41 7.77 -14.21
N LEU A 80 -18.44 7.26 -13.44
CA LEU A 80 -17.06 7.72 -13.58
C LEU A 80 -16.41 7.18 -14.86
N ALA A 81 -16.75 5.95 -15.29
CA ALA A 81 -16.32 5.42 -16.58
C ALA A 81 -16.81 6.27 -17.75
N ASP A 82 -18.10 6.64 -17.74
CA ASP A 82 -18.69 7.55 -18.74
C ASP A 82 -17.99 8.93 -18.77
N GLU A 83 -17.64 9.48 -17.59
CA GLU A 83 -16.95 10.78 -17.51
C GLU A 83 -15.48 10.70 -17.93
N LEU A 84 -14.81 9.58 -17.65
CA LEU A 84 -13.44 9.35 -18.06
C LEU A 84 -13.34 8.93 -19.53
N ASP A 85 -14.47 8.58 -20.17
CA ASP A 85 -14.56 8.07 -21.53
C ASP A 85 -13.67 6.81 -21.74
N VAL A 86 -13.88 5.80 -20.86
CA VAL A 86 -13.28 4.46 -20.92
C VAL A 86 -14.35 3.38 -20.93
N GLU A 87 -14.02 2.15 -21.37
CA GLU A 87 -14.99 1.06 -21.45
C GLU A 87 -15.56 0.70 -20.07
N SER A 88 -14.69 0.57 -19.06
CA SER A 88 -15.11 0.28 -17.70
C SER A 88 -14.12 0.81 -16.66
N LEU A 89 -14.66 1.26 -15.53
CA LEU A 89 -13.90 1.74 -14.39
C LEU A 89 -14.36 1.04 -13.11
N TYR A 90 -13.41 0.57 -12.35
CA TYR A 90 -13.63 -0.08 -11.06
C TYR A 90 -12.84 0.60 -9.97
N VAL A 91 -13.37 0.58 -8.74
CA VAL A 91 -12.63 0.96 -7.54
C VAL A 91 -12.39 -0.28 -6.68
N LYS A 92 -11.13 -0.64 -6.47
CA LYS A 92 -10.74 -1.62 -5.44
C LYS A 92 -10.75 -0.92 -4.10
N ASP A 93 -11.77 -1.20 -3.31
CA ASP A 93 -12.10 -0.41 -2.11
C ASP A 93 -11.52 -1.03 -0.83
N GLU A 94 -10.30 -0.64 -0.49
CA GLU A 94 -9.59 -1.07 0.71
C GLU A 94 -10.06 -0.38 2.01
N SER A 95 -11.04 0.51 1.93
CA SER A 95 -11.67 1.11 3.11
C SER A 95 -12.42 0.10 3.99
N HIS A 96 -12.76 -1.05 3.42
CA HIS A 96 -13.45 -2.16 4.09
C HIS A 96 -12.56 -3.00 5.00
N ASN A 97 -11.26 -2.77 5.01
CA ASN A 97 -10.37 -3.42 5.97
C ASN A 97 -10.68 -2.99 7.43
N PRO A 98 -10.35 -3.80 8.44
CA PRO A 98 -10.72 -3.57 9.84
C PRO A 98 -10.38 -2.20 10.41
N THR A 99 -9.22 -1.62 10.04
CA THR A 99 -8.86 -0.27 10.45
C THR A 99 -9.13 0.78 9.38
N GLY A 100 -9.84 0.40 8.32
CA GLY A 100 -10.16 1.28 7.19
C GLY A 100 -8.95 1.64 6.35
N SER A 101 -8.02 0.72 6.12
CA SER A 101 -6.82 0.98 5.33
C SER A 101 -6.23 -0.28 4.70
N VAL A 102 -5.69 -0.15 3.50
CA VAL A 102 -4.91 -1.18 2.80
C VAL A 102 -3.73 -1.69 3.63
N THR A 103 -3.23 -0.88 4.57
CA THR A 103 -2.09 -1.23 5.44
C THR A 103 -2.36 -2.44 6.34
N ASP A 104 -3.62 -2.75 6.62
CA ASP A 104 -4.04 -3.91 7.42
C ASP A 104 -3.50 -5.22 6.83
N ARG A 105 -3.54 -5.37 5.52
CA ARG A 105 -3.04 -6.58 4.83
C ARG A 105 -1.57 -6.84 5.12
N GLY A 106 -0.74 -5.81 5.01
CA GLY A 106 0.69 -5.93 5.28
C GLY A 106 1.00 -6.10 6.77
N LEU A 107 0.28 -5.36 7.63
CA LEU A 107 0.52 -5.39 9.09
C LEU A 107 0.05 -6.72 9.73
N ALA A 108 -0.94 -7.40 9.14
CA ALA A 108 -1.29 -8.76 9.55
C ALA A 108 -0.10 -9.72 9.40
N LEU A 109 0.58 -9.71 8.24
CA LEU A 109 1.78 -10.53 8.02
C LEU A 109 2.95 -10.08 8.90
N VAL A 110 3.15 -8.78 9.09
CA VAL A 110 4.21 -8.26 9.97
C VAL A 110 4.01 -8.70 11.41
N ALA A 111 2.77 -8.66 11.93
CA ALA A 111 2.48 -9.09 13.30
C ALA A 111 2.74 -10.59 13.50
N GLU A 112 2.35 -11.41 12.53
CA GLU A 112 2.63 -12.86 12.55
C GLU A 112 4.15 -13.13 12.47
N ALA A 113 4.88 -12.39 11.62
CA ALA A 113 6.34 -12.52 11.52
C ALA A 113 7.04 -12.12 12.82
N ALA A 114 6.55 -11.08 13.49
CA ALA A 114 7.07 -10.64 14.79
C ALA A 114 6.84 -11.69 15.88
N ASP A 115 5.64 -12.27 15.95
CA ASP A 115 5.33 -13.35 16.90
C ASP A 115 6.24 -14.58 16.65
N ARG A 116 6.44 -14.98 15.40
CA ARG A 116 7.36 -16.08 15.02
C ARG A 116 8.83 -15.79 15.33
N ALA A 117 9.21 -14.52 15.38
CA ALA A 117 10.55 -14.08 15.73
C ALA A 117 10.73 -13.86 17.25
N ASP A 118 9.73 -14.23 18.09
CA ASP A 118 9.72 -13.99 19.54
C ASP A 118 9.94 -12.49 19.88
N ALA A 119 9.43 -11.58 19.04
CA ALA A 119 9.48 -10.16 19.32
C ALA A 119 8.37 -9.73 20.28
N ASP A 120 8.62 -8.68 21.06
CA ASP A 120 7.65 -8.14 22.01
C ASP A 120 6.88 -6.93 21.47
N THR A 121 7.46 -6.21 20.52
CA THR A 121 6.98 -4.89 20.11
C THR A 121 7.04 -4.69 18.60
N LEU A 122 5.93 -4.29 18.00
CA LEU A 122 5.95 -3.73 16.64
C LEU A 122 6.31 -2.25 16.71
N ALA A 123 7.36 -1.83 16.00
CA ALA A 123 7.85 -0.46 16.05
C ALA A 123 7.94 0.17 14.64
N LEU A 124 7.41 1.40 14.49
CA LEU A 124 7.45 2.11 13.21
C LEU A 124 7.28 3.61 13.36
N ALA A 125 7.82 4.35 12.37
CA ALA A 125 7.36 5.69 12.03
C ALA A 125 6.33 5.61 10.90
N THR A 126 5.32 6.49 10.92
CA THR A 126 4.21 6.44 9.97
C THR A 126 3.53 7.80 9.79
N THR A 127 2.93 8.04 8.65
CA THR A 127 2.03 9.18 8.39
C THR A 127 0.67 9.04 9.09
N GLY A 128 0.29 7.82 9.56
CA GLY A 128 -0.95 7.61 10.33
C GLY A 128 -1.55 6.21 10.20
N ASP A 129 -2.04 5.82 9.04
CA ASP A 129 -2.79 4.59 8.81
C ASP A 129 -2.05 3.32 9.26
N ALA A 130 -0.79 3.18 8.86
CA ALA A 130 0.01 2.02 9.25
C ALA A 130 0.24 1.96 10.78
N GLY A 131 0.21 3.09 11.48
CA GLY A 131 0.29 3.13 12.93
C GLY A 131 -0.97 2.60 13.60
N GLN A 132 -2.14 2.96 13.07
CA GLN A 132 -3.41 2.40 13.54
C GLN A 132 -3.48 0.89 13.29
N SER A 133 -3.12 0.45 12.09
CA SER A 133 -3.05 -0.98 11.75
C SER A 133 -2.04 -1.72 12.65
N ALA A 134 -0.82 -1.20 12.82
CA ALA A 134 0.18 -1.83 13.68
C ALA A 134 -0.31 -2.01 15.11
N ALA A 135 -0.96 -0.99 15.68
CA ALA A 135 -1.52 -1.09 17.03
C ALA A 135 -2.64 -2.14 17.12
N ALA A 136 -3.52 -2.23 16.10
CA ALA A 136 -4.59 -3.22 16.05
C ALA A 136 -4.06 -4.65 15.94
N TYR A 137 -3.12 -4.90 15.03
CA TYR A 137 -2.57 -6.25 14.82
C TYR A 137 -1.58 -6.66 15.92
N ALA A 138 -0.84 -5.73 16.52
CA ALA A 138 -0.07 -5.98 17.72
C ALA A 138 -0.98 -6.42 18.89
N ALA A 139 -2.07 -5.69 19.14
CA ALA A 139 -3.06 -6.07 20.16
C ALA A 139 -3.65 -7.46 19.90
N ARG A 140 -3.94 -7.80 18.65
CA ARG A 140 -4.44 -9.11 18.24
C ARG A 140 -3.44 -10.24 18.51
N ALA A 141 -2.15 -9.99 18.25
CA ALA A 141 -1.05 -10.93 18.45
C ALA A 141 -0.56 -10.99 19.91
N GLY A 142 -1.04 -10.10 20.78
CA GLY A 142 -0.55 -10.00 22.18
C GLY A 142 0.80 -9.29 22.29
N LEU A 143 1.19 -8.53 21.25
CA LEU A 143 2.40 -7.72 21.20
C LEU A 143 2.13 -6.29 21.66
N LEU A 144 3.17 -5.57 22.03
CA LEU A 144 3.15 -4.13 22.17
C LEU A 144 3.29 -3.45 20.81
N SER A 145 2.92 -2.17 20.72
CA SER A 145 3.22 -1.35 19.55
C SER A 145 3.80 0.00 19.95
N ARG A 146 4.91 0.40 19.30
CA ARG A 146 5.56 1.69 19.48
C ARG A 146 5.47 2.47 18.19
N VAL A 147 4.70 3.56 18.18
CA VAL A 147 4.32 4.28 16.96
C VAL A 147 4.76 5.73 17.01
N PHE A 148 5.52 6.17 16.02
CA PHE A 148 5.98 7.55 15.87
C PHE A 148 5.19 8.20 14.73
N VAL A 149 4.51 9.31 15.03
CA VAL A 149 3.69 10.04 14.06
C VAL A 149 4.04 11.51 14.05
N PRO A 150 4.04 12.18 12.90
CA PRO A 150 4.17 13.64 12.85
C PRO A 150 2.95 14.33 13.47
N SER A 151 3.14 15.53 13.99
CA SER A 151 2.06 16.33 14.61
C SER A 151 0.89 16.59 13.67
N ARG A 152 1.13 16.62 12.36
CA ARG A 152 0.12 16.81 11.28
C ARG A 152 -0.75 15.56 11.01
N THR A 153 -0.38 14.37 11.48
CA THR A 153 -1.23 13.17 11.33
C THR A 153 -2.66 13.47 11.76
N ASN A 154 -3.64 13.00 10.99
CA ASN A 154 -5.04 13.27 11.26
C ASN A 154 -5.47 12.80 12.67
N PHE A 155 -6.51 13.43 13.19
CA PHE A 155 -6.97 13.14 14.55
C PHE A 155 -7.46 11.70 14.71
N VAL A 156 -8.15 11.16 13.71
CA VAL A 156 -8.74 9.82 13.76
C VAL A 156 -7.68 8.76 13.95
N ASN A 157 -6.60 8.81 13.17
CA ASN A 157 -5.51 7.84 13.28
C ASN A 157 -4.83 7.94 14.66
N LYS A 158 -4.51 9.17 15.13
CA LYS A 158 -3.92 9.36 16.48
C LYS A 158 -4.81 8.82 17.59
N ALA A 159 -6.11 9.08 17.51
CA ALA A 159 -7.08 8.58 18.49
C ALA A 159 -7.15 7.05 18.47
N MET A 160 -7.22 6.44 17.29
CA MET A 160 -7.37 4.99 17.15
C MET A 160 -6.10 4.21 17.48
N ILE A 161 -4.90 4.76 17.25
CA ILE A 161 -3.64 4.17 17.76
C ILE A 161 -3.75 3.97 19.28
N ASN A 162 -4.17 5.01 20.02
CA ASN A 162 -4.34 4.93 21.47
C ASN A 162 -5.48 3.97 21.87
N VAL A 163 -6.59 3.95 21.12
CA VAL A 163 -7.74 3.04 21.41
C VAL A 163 -7.33 1.57 21.28
N HIS A 164 -6.46 1.24 20.31
CA HIS A 164 -5.90 -0.10 20.16
C HIS A 164 -4.77 -0.42 21.16
N GLY A 165 -4.43 0.53 22.05
CA GLY A 165 -3.40 0.33 23.08
C GLY A 165 -1.97 0.62 22.62
N GLY A 166 -1.80 1.26 21.46
CA GLY A 166 -0.47 1.63 20.95
C GLY A 166 0.18 2.73 21.79
N ASP A 167 1.46 2.55 22.11
CA ASP A 167 2.30 3.59 22.70
C ASP A 167 2.77 4.55 21.59
N MET A 168 2.08 5.69 21.51
CA MET A 168 2.27 6.67 20.43
C MET A 168 3.12 7.86 20.88
N ARG A 169 4.12 8.19 20.08
CA ARG A 169 4.88 9.44 20.19
C ARG A 169 4.51 10.37 19.04
N VAL A 170 3.96 11.53 19.39
CA VAL A 170 3.72 12.61 18.42
C VAL A 170 4.99 13.47 18.34
N VAL A 171 5.52 13.60 17.14
CA VAL A 171 6.75 14.35 16.85
C VAL A 171 6.39 15.61 16.09
N GLU A 172 6.91 16.77 16.53
CA GLU A 172 6.72 18.01 15.79
C GLU A 172 7.42 17.94 14.43
N GLY A 173 6.71 18.39 13.39
CA GLY A 173 7.22 18.36 12.02
C GLY A 173 6.47 17.39 11.10
N ARG A 174 7.20 16.79 10.16
CA ARG A 174 6.72 15.94 9.08
C ARG A 174 7.10 14.47 9.30
N PHE A 175 6.89 13.62 8.30
CA PHE A 175 7.19 12.20 8.39
C PHE A 175 8.68 11.92 8.69
N ASP A 176 9.60 12.65 8.07
CA ASP A 176 11.04 12.45 8.29
C ASP A 176 11.46 12.74 9.74
N ASP A 177 10.87 13.78 10.37
CA ASP A 177 11.11 14.08 11.80
C ASP A 177 10.64 12.90 12.69
N ALA A 178 9.50 12.29 12.35
CA ALA A 178 9.01 11.12 13.06
C ALA A 178 9.92 9.90 12.84
N ARG A 179 10.43 9.69 11.62
CA ARG A 179 11.38 8.62 11.28
C ARG A 179 12.70 8.81 12.04
N GLU A 180 13.27 9.99 12.02
CA GLU A 180 14.49 10.30 12.79
C GLU A 180 14.30 10.06 14.29
N SER A 181 13.13 10.44 14.84
CA SER A 181 12.82 10.19 16.24
C SER A 181 12.69 8.70 16.58
N TYR A 182 12.15 7.89 15.65
CA TYR A 182 12.09 6.42 15.77
C TYR A 182 13.48 5.82 15.77
N GLU A 183 14.32 6.20 14.81
CA GLU A 183 15.69 5.69 14.67
C GLU A 183 16.53 6.04 15.89
N ALA A 184 16.47 7.29 16.33
CA ALA A 184 17.19 7.76 17.52
C ALA A 184 16.77 7.02 18.80
N GLU A 185 15.46 6.75 18.99
CA GLU A 185 15.00 5.98 20.14
C GLU A 185 15.52 4.53 20.06
N ARG A 186 15.42 3.89 18.90
CA ARG A 186 15.90 2.53 18.68
C ARG A 186 17.40 2.37 18.95
N GLU A 187 18.22 3.35 18.55
CA GLU A 187 19.68 3.33 18.79
C GLU A 187 20.03 3.47 20.28
N THR A 188 19.18 4.08 21.09
CA THR A 188 19.41 4.27 22.53
C THR A 188 18.91 3.10 23.37
N LEU A 189 18.17 2.14 22.80
CA LEU A 189 17.69 0.98 23.53
C LEU A 189 18.87 0.07 23.94
N PRO A 190 18.82 -0.56 25.12
CA PRO A 190 19.68 -1.68 25.43
C PRO A 190 19.58 -2.76 24.34
N ALA A 191 20.70 -3.43 24.01
CA ALA A 191 20.72 -4.40 22.92
C ALA A 191 19.62 -5.49 23.06
N ALA A 192 19.36 -5.95 24.27
CA ALA A 192 18.31 -6.93 24.54
C ALA A 192 16.90 -6.40 24.20
N ASP A 193 16.61 -5.13 24.50
CA ASP A 193 15.31 -4.52 24.22
C ASP A 193 15.20 -4.16 22.72
N ALA A 194 16.29 -3.76 22.09
CA ALA A 194 16.33 -3.49 20.64
C ALA A 194 16.10 -4.75 19.80
N GLU A 195 16.52 -5.92 20.28
CA GLU A 195 16.30 -7.22 19.64
C GLU A 195 14.82 -7.65 19.68
N THR A 196 14.05 -7.15 20.64
CA THR A 196 12.61 -7.46 20.75
C THR A 196 11.72 -6.50 19.94
N TRP A 197 12.28 -5.43 19.36
CA TRP A 197 11.55 -4.52 18.47
C TRP A 197 11.57 -5.04 17.05
N PHE A 198 10.40 -5.46 16.56
CA PHE A 198 10.23 -5.85 15.16
C PHE A 198 9.89 -4.63 14.31
N PRO A 199 10.68 -4.31 13.26
CA PRO A 199 10.45 -3.15 12.42
C PRO A 199 9.21 -3.37 11.54
N ALA A 200 8.22 -2.48 11.68
CA ALA A 200 6.93 -2.57 11.02
C ALA A 200 6.70 -1.49 9.95
N GLY A 201 7.68 -0.66 9.67
CA GLY A 201 7.64 0.38 8.63
C GLY A 201 7.59 -0.23 7.22
N ALA A 202 7.24 0.61 6.24
CA ALA A 202 7.24 0.20 4.84
C ALA A 202 8.65 -0.19 4.40
N PHE A 203 8.78 -1.35 3.76
CA PHE A 203 10.05 -1.93 3.33
C PHE A 203 11.10 -2.16 4.43
N ASP A 204 10.76 -2.01 5.71
CA ASP A 204 11.61 -2.43 6.81
C ASP A 204 11.67 -3.95 6.92
N SER A 205 10.67 -4.62 6.38
CA SER A 205 10.61 -6.07 6.21
C SER A 205 9.88 -6.42 4.91
N PRO A 206 10.05 -7.62 4.36
CA PRO A 206 9.36 -8.05 3.13
C PRO A 206 7.85 -8.21 3.31
N PHE A 207 7.37 -8.39 4.53
CA PHE A 207 5.99 -8.78 4.81
C PHE A 207 4.96 -7.69 4.47
N ARG A 208 5.36 -6.41 4.51
CA ARG A 208 4.45 -5.30 4.19
C ARG A 208 3.95 -5.35 2.76
N HIS A 209 4.80 -5.53 1.77
CA HIS A 209 4.40 -5.58 0.36
C HIS A 209 3.90 -6.98 -0.04
N GLU A 210 4.37 -8.06 0.60
CA GLU A 210 3.82 -9.39 0.40
C GLU A 210 2.33 -9.48 0.78
N GLY A 211 1.95 -8.87 1.91
CA GLY A 211 0.56 -8.83 2.35
C GLY A 211 -0.37 -8.03 1.44
N LEU A 212 0.17 -7.23 0.52
CA LEU A 212 -0.65 -6.47 -0.44
C LEU A 212 -0.97 -7.23 -1.74
N LYS A 213 -0.24 -8.32 -2.04
CA LYS A 213 -0.49 -9.12 -3.25
C LYS A 213 -1.94 -9.63 -3.37
N PRO A 214 -2.58 -10.13 -2.28
CA PRO A 214 -3.97 -10.62 -2.35
C PRO A 214 -4.97 -9.57 -2.83
N MET A 215 -4.72 -8.28 -2.63
CA MET A 215 -5.57 -7.21 -3.14
C MET A 215 -5.76 -7.31 -4.67
N TYR A 216 -4.67 -7.55 -5.39
CA TYR A 216 -4.71 -7.69 -6.85
C TYR A 216 -5.31 -9.04 -7.28
N TYR A 217 -5.02 -10.14 -6.55
CA TYR A 217 -5.64 -11.44 -6.82
C TYR A 217 -7.16 -11.38 -6.71
N GLU A 218 -7.66 -10.74 -5.65
CA GLU A 218 -9.09 -10.51 -5.42
C GLU A 218 -9.73 -9.66 -6.53
N ALA A 219 -9.03 -8.64 -7.02
CA ALA A 219 -9.51 -7.81 -8.13
C ALA A 219 -9.66 -8.64 -9.41
N LEU A 220 -8.68 -9.49 -9.74
CA LEU A 220 -8.75 -10.37 -10.92
C LEU A 220 -9.87 -11.41 -10.80
N GLU A 221 -10.07 -11.99 -9.61
CA GLU A 221 -11.19 -12.91 -9.39
C GLU A 221 -12.55 -12.23 -9.61
N ALA A 222 -12.70 -10.99 -9.11
CA ALA A 222 -13.91 -10.21 -9.31
C ALA A 222 -14.15 -9.83 -10.79
N LEU A 223 -13.06 -9.70 -11.57
CA LEU A 223 -13.08 -9.49 -13.02
C LEU A 223 -13.12 -10.81 -13.81
N GLU A 224 -13.51 -11.93 -13.17
CA GLU A 224 -13.56 -13.25 -13.80
C GLU A 224 -12.23 -13.64 -14.48
N TRP A 225 -11.11 -13.24 -13.87
CA TRP A 225 -9.74 -13.44 -14.34
C TRP A 225 -9.37 -12.65 -15.62
N SER A 226 -10.20 -11.69 -16.01
CA SER A 226 -9.83 -10.71 -17.05
C SER A 226 -8.83 -9.71 -16.46
N VAL A 227 -7.68 -9.57 -17.09
CA VAL A 227 -6.66 -8.61 -16.64
C VAL A 227 -7.10 -7.21 -17.04
N PRO A 228 -7.18 -6.24 -16.12
CA PRO A 228 -7.47 -4.86 -16.47
C PRO A 228 -6.32 -4.25 -17.27
N ASP A 229 -6.61 -3.32 -18.17
CA ASP A 229 -5.59 -2.64 -18.98
C ASP A 229 -4.72 -1.72 -18.12
N ALA A 230 -5.32 -1.12 -17.09
CA ALA A 230 -4.66 -0.16 -16.23
C ALA A 230 -5.04 -0.33 -14.75
N VAL A 231 -4.06 -0.18 -13.86
CA VAL A 231 -4.26 -0.03 -12.41
C VAL A 231 -3.63 1.30 -11.98
N VAL A 232 -4.44 2.23 -11.51
CA VAL A 232 -3.98 3.55 -11.02
C VAL A 232 -3.89 3.52 -9.50
N VAL A 233 -2.69 3.74 -8.98
CA VAL A 233 -2.35 3.56 -7.57
C VAL A 233 -1.89 4.88 -6.96
N PRO A 234 -2.48 5.33 -5.85
CA PRO A 234 -1.92 6.45 -5.08
C PRO A 234 -0.68 5.98 -4.33
N VAL A 235 0.43 6.72 -4.43
CA VAL A 235 1.73 6.27 -3.95
C VAL A 235 2.25 7.15 -2.80
N GLY A 236 2.40 6.55 -1.62
CA GLY A 236 3.21 7.06 -0.51
C GLY A 236 4.57 6.36 -0.51
N HIS A 237 4.73 5.33 0.32
CA HIS A 237 5.97 4.54 0.42
C HIS A 237 6.25 3.56 -0.73
N GLY A 238 5.31 3.36 -1.66
CA GLY A 238 5.52 2.46 -2.81
C GLY A 238 5.15 0.99 -2.59
N THR A 239 4.56 0.63 -1.44
CA THR A 239 4.21 -0.77 -1.15
C THR A 239 3.11 -1.33 -2.07
N VAL A 240 2.12 -0.53 -2.44
CA VAL A 240 0.99 -0.97 -3.26
C VAL A 240 1.42 -1.26 -4.70
N PRO A 241 2.09 -0.36 -5.45
CA PRO A 241 2.53 -0.67 -6.81
C PRO A 241 3.51 -1.85 -6.85
N ALA A 242 4.41 -1.98 -5.88
CA ALA A 242 5.31 -3.12 -5.77
C ALA A 242 4.53 -4.44 -5.55
N GLY A 243 3.53 -4.44 -4.67
CA GLY A 243 2.66 -5.60 -4.41
C GLY A 243 1.82 -5.99 -5.64
N VAL A 244 1.20 -5.03 -6.32
CA VAL A 244 0.43 -5.25 -7.56
C VAL A 244 1.31 -5.86 -8.64
N ARG A 245 2.49 -5.27 -8.89
CA ARG A 245 3.42 -5.76 -9.92
C ARG A 245 3.90 -7.17 -9.63
N LYS A 246 4.25 -7.46 -8.37
CA LYS A 246 4.68 -8.81 -7.96
C LYS A 246 3.57 -9.81 -8.13
N ALA A 247 2.36 -9.50 -7.66
CA ALA A 247 1.18 -10.35 -7.80
C ALA A 247 0.86 -10.65 -9.27
N ALA A 248 0.87 -9.64 -10.13
CA ALA A 248 0.59 -9.80 -11.56
C ALA A 248 1.60 -10.73 -12.25
N ARG A 249 2.90 -10.61 -11.89
CA ARG A 249 3.94 -11.49 -12.42
C ARG A 249 3.79 -12.92 -11.95
N GLU A 250 3.56 -13.14 -10.67
CA GLU A 250 3.36 -14.49 -10.10
C GLU A 250 2.20 -15.22 -10.79
N LEU A 251 1.08 -14.51 -11.04
CA LEU A 251 -0.06 -15.11 -11.75
C LEU A 251 0.25 -15.40 -13.23
N ALA A 252 1.03 -14.55 -13.89
CA ALA A 252 1.47 -14.81 -15.27
C ALA A 252 2.48 -15.97 -15.33
N ASP A 253 3.43 -16.04 -14.41
CA ASP A 253 4.41 -17.13 -14.31
C ASP A 253 3.72 -18.49 -14.03
N LEU A 254 2.62 -18.48 -13.28
CA LEU A 254 1.76 -19.65 -13.07
C LEU A 254 0.85 -19.99 -14.26
N GLY A 255 0.79 -19.15 -15.31
CA GLY A 255 -0.12 -19.33 -16.44
C GLY A 255 -1.59 -19.11 -16.08
N LEU A 256 -1.89 -18.45 -14.96
CA LEU A 256 -3.24 -18.10 -14.55
C LEU A 256 -3.80 -16.89 -15.31
N VAL A 257 -2.93 -16.06 -15.86
CA VAL A 257 -3.27 -14.94 -16.74
C VAL A 257 -2.27 -14.87 -17.89
N ASP A 258 -2.68 -14.29 -19.04
CA ASP A 258 -1.85 -14.22 -20.25
C ASP A 258 -1.09 -12.89 -20.38
N SER A 259 -1.42 -11.91 -19.53
CA SER A 259 -0.84 -10.55 -19.55
C SER A 259 -0.73 -9.97 -18.14
N THR A 260 -0.13 -8.80 -18.03
CA THR A 260 -0.09 -8.01 -16.77
C THR A 260 -0.56 -6.58 -17.07
N PRO A 261 -1.18 -5.88 -16.10
CA PRO A 261 -1.70 -4.54 -16.32
C PRO A 261 -0.57 -3.52 -16.44
N ARG A 262 -0.86 -2.39 -17.06
CA ARG A 262 -0.07 -1.16 -16.88
C ARG A 262 -0.34 -0.61 -15.48
N VAL A 263 0.72 -0.35 -14.71
CA VAL A 263 0.62 0.23 -13.37
C VAL A 263 0.98 1.70 -13.43
N TYR A 264 0.06 2.56 -13.03
CA TYR A 264 0.25 4.00 -13.00
C TYR A 264 0.41 4.48 -11.57
N ALA A 265 1.46 5.26 -11.32
CA ALA A 265 1.70 5.87 -10.00
C ALA A 265 1.14 7.29 -9.97
N ALA A 266 0.23 7.56 -9.05
CA ALA A 266 -0.30 8.91 -8.81
C ALA A 266 0.20 9.45 -7.46
N GLN A 267 0.74 10.68 -7.45
CA GLN A 267 1.23 11.36 -6.25
C GLN A 267 0.74 12.82 -6.23
N PRO A 268 0.62 13.44 -5.04
CA PRO A 268 0.41 14.88 -4.96
C PRO A 268 1.62 15.62 -5.54
N ASP A 269 1.38 16.68 -6.32
CA ASP A 269 2.44 17.45 -7.00
C ASP A 269 3.40 18.15 -6.01
N GLY A 270 2.92 18.45 -4.81
CA GLY A 270 3.74 18.95 -3.71
C GLY A 270 4.67 17.91 -3.06
N CYS A 271 4.55 16.61 -3.40
CA CYS A 271 5.43 15.53 -2.92
C CYS A 271 5.36 14.32 -3.86
N ALA A 272 6.11 14.34 -4.97
CA ALA A 272 5.99 13.37 -6.05
C ALA A 272 7.34 12.70 -6.46
N PRO A 273 8.16 12.19 -5.52
CA PRO A 273 9.49 11.67 -5.83
C PRO A 273 9.47 10.43 -6.74
N VAL A 274 8.44 9.59 -6.64
CA VAL A 274 8.30 8.40 -7.50
C VAL A 274 7.87 8.80 -8.91
N VAL A 275 6.95 9.75 -9.04
CA VAL A 275 6.50 10.26 -10.34
C VAL A 275 7.68 10.92 -11.08
N GLU A 276 8.44 11.79 -10.40
CA GLU A 276 9.63 12.43 -10.99
C GLU A 276 10.65 11.39 -11.46
N ALA A 277 10.91 10.37 -10.64
CA ALA A 277 11.81 9.28 -11.01
C ALA A 277 11.33 8.52 -12.26
N VAL A 278 10.03 8.20 -12.35
CA VAL A 278 9.45 7.52 -13.52
C VAL A 278 9.59 8.38 -14.78
N GLU A 279 9.26 9.67 -14.69
CA GLU A 279 9.31 10.61 -15.82
C GLU A 279 10.74 10.87 -16.31
N THR A 280 11.71 10.95 -15.40
CA THR A 280 13.11 11.21 -15.74
C THR A 280 13.91 9.96 -16.07
N GLY A 281 13.40 8.77 -15.76
CA GLY A 281 14.12 7.50 -15.92
C GLY A 281 15.25 7.29 -14.92
N THR A 282 15.26 8.05 -13.81
CA THR A 282 16.28 7.99 -12.74
C THR A 282 15.78 7.20 -11.52
N ASP A 283 16.64 6.98 -10.55
CA ASP A 283 16.21 6.52 -9.22
C ASP A 283 15.50 7.67 -8.47
N PRO A 284 14.55 7.35 -7.58
CA PRO A 284 13.90 8.37 -6.78
C PRO A 284 14.89 9.11 -5.87
N GLU A 285 14.82 10.43 -5.90
CA GLU A 285 15.58 11.31 -5.02
C GLU A 285 14.66 11.88 -3.93
N PRO A 286 15.16 12.15 -2.70
CA PRO A 286 14.34 12.73 -1.65
C PRO A 286 13.76 14.09 -2.05
N TRP A 287 12.46 14.28 -1.83
CA TRP A 287 11.74 15.52 -2.14
C TRP A 287 12.08 16.62 -1.13
N ALA A 288 12.70 17.69 -1.60
CA ALA A 288 13.34 18.68 -0.73
C ALA A 288 12.37 19.43 0.20
N VAL A 289 11.18 19.80 -0.29
CA VAL A 289 10.18 20.57 0.48
C VAL A 289 8.80 19.98 0.19
N PRO A 290 8.35 18.97 0.93
CA PRO A 290 7.02 18.43 0.75
C PRO A 290 5.95 19.43 1.19
N ASP A 291 4.92 19.62 0.36
CA ASP A 291 3.80 20.52 0.63
C ASP A 291 2.51 19.98 0.00
N THR A 292 1.75 19.21 0.78
CA THR A 292 0.45 18.67 0.38
C THR A 292 -0.47 18.52 1.58
N VAL A 293 -1.77 18.64 1.35
CA VAL A 293 -2.81 18.32 2.35
C VAL A 293 -3.12 16.83 2.44
N VAL A 294 -2.63 16.04 1.47
CA VAL A 294 -2.80 14.58 1.44
C VAL A 294 -1.76 13.92 2.35
N GLY A 295 -1.90 14.11 3.65
CA GLY A 295 -0.89 13.73 4.65
C GLY A 295 -0.47 12.25 4.61
N GLY A 296 -1.37 11.34 4.21
CA GLY A 296 -1.05 9.93 4.03
C GLY A 296 -0.04 9.63 2.92
N LEU A 297 0.08 10.53 1.93
CA LEU A 297 1.00 10.44 0.79
C LEU A 297 2.18 11.41 0.90
N GLU A 298 2.27 12.21 1.96
CA GLU A 298 3.40 13.12 2.21
C GLU A 298 4.62 12.33 2.70
N VAL A 299 5.27 11.65 1.77
CA VAL A 299 6.45 10.80 2.00
C VAL A 299 7.58 11.26 1.08
N PRO A 300 8.43 12.19 1.56
CA PRO A 300 9.45 12.80 0.72
C PRO A 300 10.59 11.86 0.33
N ASP A 301 10.88 10.87 1.18
CA ASP A 301 11.89 9.84 0.95
C ASP A 301 11.23 8.45 1.10
N PRO A 302 10.55 7.96 0.04
CA PRO A 302 9.79 6.71 0.12
C PRO A 302 10.71 5.49 0.15
N ALA A 303 10.64 4.68 1.23
CA ALA A 303 11.46 3.49 1.42
C ALA A 303 11.33 2.45 0.27
N GLY A 304 10.21 2.44 -0.42
CA GLY A 304 9.95 1.62 -1.61
C GLY A 304 9.85 2.44 -2.89
N GLY A 305 10.49 3.61 -2.94
CA GLY A 305 10.46 4.48 -4.11
C GLY A 305 11.00 3.80 -5.36
N LEU A 306 12.17 3.16 -5.26
CA LEU A 306 12.78 2.44 -6.38
C LEU A 306 11.93 1.24 -6.83
N PRO A 307 11.50 0.30 -5.96
CA PRO A 307 10.57 -0.76 -6.35
C PRO A 307 9.28 -0.26 -6.99
N ALA A 308 8.73 0.87 -6.52
CA ALA A 308 7.53 1.46 -7.12
C ALA A 308 7.79 2.03 -8.52
N ALA A 309 8.88 2.78 -8.70
CA ALA A 309 9.27 3.31 -10.00
C ALA A 309 9.57 2.18 -11.02
N GLU A 310 10.26 1.12 -10.58
CA GLU A 310 10.49 -0.07 -11.39
C GLU A 310 9.19 -0.80 -11.75
N ALA A 311 8.24 -0.91 -10.81
CA ALA A 311 6.94 -1.53 -11.07
C ALA A 311 6.18 -0.80 -12.18
N VAL A 312 6.18 0.53 -12.16
CA VAL A 312 5.56 1.37 -13.17
C VAL A 312 6.25 1.22 -14.52
N ARG A 313 7.57 1.40 -14.57
CA ARG A 313 8.36 1.30 -15.81
C ARG A 313 8.27 -0.08 -16.46
N ALA A 314 8.37 -1.15 -15.65
CA ALA A 314 8.35 -2.53 -16.13
C ALA A 314 6.96 -3.01 -16.59
N SER A 315 5.93 -2.23 -16.38
CA SER A 315 4.56 -2.49 -16.83
C SER A 315 4.13 -1.57 -17.99
N ASP A 316 5.05 -0.80 -18.56
CA ASP A 316 4.76 0.22 -19.56
C ASP A 316 3.73 1.27 -19.07
N GLY A 317 3.70 1.52 -17.75
CA GLY A 317 2.90 2.56 -17.13
C GLY A 317 3.62 3.91 -17.06
N ALA A 318 2.97 4.89 -16.43
CA ALA A 318 3.49 6.24 -16.27
C ALA A 318 3.29 6.78 -14.85
N GLY A 319 4.01 7.83 -14.51
CA GLY A 319 3.78 8.64 -13.33
C GLY A 319 2.84 9.81 -13.63
N VAL A 320 2.02 10.20 -12.66
CA VAL A 320 1.16 11.38 -12.76
C VAL A 320 1.14 12.15 -11.44
N ALA A 321 1.52 13.42 -11.49
CA ALA A 321 1.41 14.34 -10.36
C ALA A 321 0.06 15.06 -10.43
N VAL A 322 -0.59 15.22 -9.25
CA VAL A 322 -1.94 15.78 -9.09
C VAL A 322 -1.90 16.86 -8.03
N ASP A 323 -2.47 18.04 -8.31
CA ASP A 323 -2.59 19.05 -7.28
C ASP A 323 -3.65 18.71 -6.22
N ASP A 324 -3.50 19.28 -5.03
CA ASP A 324 -4.36 18.99 -3.88
C ASP A 324 -5.83 19.35 -4.13
N GLU A 325 -6.11 20.39 -4.91
CA GLU A 325 -7.48 20.82 -5.21
C GLU A 325 -8.19 19.79 -6.09
N ASP A 326 -7.53 19.32 -7.15
CA ASP A 326 -8.06 18.26 -8.03
C ASP A 326 -8.25 16.95 -7.26
N ALA A 327 -7.33 16.61 -6.35
CA ALA A 327 -7.47 15.42 -5.50
C ALA A 327 -8.72 15.47 -4.60
N LEU A 328 -8.93 16.60 -3.93
CA LEU A 328 -10.10 16.81 -3.06
C LEU A 328 -11.41 16.82 -3.84
N ASP A 329 -11.40 17.46 -5.00
CA ASP A 329 -12.58 17.53 -5.88
C ASP A 329 -12.91 16.14 -6.46
N SER A 330 -11.89 15.38 -6.85
CA SER A 330 -12.08 14.02 -7.37
C SER A 330 -12.57 13.06 -6.29
N ALA A 331 -12.07 13.14 -5.05
CA ALA A 331 -12.62 12.37 -3.93
C ALA A 331 -14.11 12.67 -3.71
N ALA A 332 -14.50 13.95 -3.77
CA ALA A 332 -15.90 14.35 -3.69
C ALA A 332 -16.73 13.85 -4.89
N THR A 333 -16.17 13.88 -6.10
CA THR A 333 -16.82 13.38 -7.32
C THR A 333 -17.09 11.88 -7.23
N VAL A 334 -16.11 11.07 -6.79
CA VAL A 334 -16.30 9.63 -6.55
C VAL A 334 -17.45 9.40 -5.58
N ALA A 335 -17.50 10.15 -4.46
CA ALA A 335 -18.57 10.01 -3.48
C ALA A 335 -19.93 10.45 -4.03
N GLN A 336 -20.01 11.54 -4.78
CA GLN A 336 -21.26 12.09 -5.31
C GLN A 336 -21.84 11.28 -6.47
N HIS A 337 -20.99 10.66 -7.27
CA HIS A 337 -21.42 9.90 -8.44
C HIS A 337 -21.70 8.43 -8.10
N GLU A 338 -20.84 7.80 -7.28
CA GLU A 338 -20.93 6.36 -7.04
C GLU A 338 -21.34 6.01 -5.61
N GLY A 339 -21.42 6.99 -4.71
CA GLY A 339 -21.78 6.76 -3.31
C GLY A 339 -20.68 6.10 -2.49
N LEU A 340 -19.43 6.09 -2.99
CA LEU A 340 -18.29 5.51 -2.30
C LEU A 340 -17.64 6.54 -1.36
N GLU A 341 -17.33 6.15 -0.13
CA GLU A 341 -16.50 6.97 0.78
C GLU A 341 -15.03 6.92 0.39
N ALA A 342 -14.65 7.67 -0.64
CA ALA A 342 -13.28 7.74 -1.12
C ALA A 342 -12.38 8.55 -0.16
N SER A 343 -11.20 8.04 0.15
CA SER A 343 -10.14 8.82 0.79
C SER A 343 -9.60 9.89 -0.16
N VAL A 344 -8.90 10.91 0.36
CA VAL A 344 -8.21 11.88 -0.51
C VAL A 344 -7.11 11.20 -1.34
N ALA A 345 -6.50 10.13 -0.83
CA ALA A 345 -5.59 9.31 -1.62
C ALA A 345 -6.29 8.65 -2.82
N CYS A 346 -7.54 8.18 -2.67
CA CYS A 346 -8.35 7.75 -3.82
C CYS A 346 -8.60 8.90 -4.79
N GLY A 347 -8.82 10.11 -4.27
CA GLY A 347 -8.93 11.33 -5.09
C GLY A 347 -7.67 11.59 -5.94
N ILE A 348 -6.48 11.34 -5.40
CA ILE A 348 -5.22 11.39 -6.17
C ILE A 348 -5.24 10.36 -7.31
N ALA A 349 -5.67 9.11 -7.06
CA ALA A 349 -5.77 8.10 -8.12
C ALA A 349 -6.81 8.48 -9.18
N ALA A 350 -7.99 8.97 -8.78
CA ALA A 350 -9.04 9.39 -9.69
C ALA A 350 -8.61 10.59 -10.55
N ALA A 351 -8.13 11.68 -9.94
CA ALA A 351 -7.60 12.83 -10.67
C ALA A 351 -6.44 12.44 -11.59
N GLY A 352 -5.59 11.51 -11.12
CA GLY A 352 -4.53 10.92 -11.93
C GLY A 352 -5.06 10.23 -13.18
N ALA A 353 -6.15 9.46 -13.07
CA ALA A 353 -6.78 8.79 -14.21
C ALA A 353 -7.29 9.80 -15.24
N TRP A 354 -7.93 10.91 -14.85
CA TRP A 354 -8.33 11.98 -15.77
C TRP A 354 -7.14 12.57 -16.51
N ARG A 355 -6.05 12.88 -15.80
CA ARG A 355 -4.84 13.41 -16.44
C ARG A 355 -4.16 12.41 -17.37
N LEU A 356 -4.18 11.11 -17.01
CA LEU A 356 -3.66 10.03 -17.88
C LEU A 356 -4.52 9.92 -19.16
N ARG A 357 -5.84 10.02 -19.05
CA ARG A 357 -6.74 10.05 -20.21
C ARG A 357 -6.46 11.25 -21.13
N GLU A 358 -6.30 12.43 -20.56
CA GLU A 358 -5.95 13.65 -21.31
C GLU A 358 -4.60 13.54 -22.03
N ARG A 359 -3.64 12.81 -21.46
CA ARG A 359 -2.33 12.53 -22.07
C ARG A 359 -2.38 11.41 -23.13
N GLY A 360 -3.53 10.73 -23.29
CA GLY A 360 -3.69 9.58 -24.19
C GLY A 360 -3.04 8.29 -23.70
N GLU A 361 -2.74 8.20 -22.40
CA GLU A 361 -2.22 7.00 -21.73
C GLU A 361 -3.32 5.96 -21.47
N LEU A 362 -4.56 6.39 -21.35
CA LEU A 362 -5.74 5.53 -21.25
C LEU A 362 -6.55 5.64 -22.55
N ALA A 363 -6.91 4.49 -23.11
CA ALA A 363 -7.73 4.40 -24.31
C ALA A 363 -9.24 4.30 -23.96
N ASP A 364 -10.12 4.53 -24.94
CA ASP A 364 -11.56 4.46 -24.80
C ASP A 364 -12.09 3.02 -24.59
N ASP A 365 -11.30 2.02 -24.98
CA ASP A 365 -11.58 0.59 -24.79
C ASP A 365 -10.86 -0.03 -23.58
N ASP A 366 -10.21 0.79 -22.73
CA ASP A 366 -9.52 0.31 -21.53
C ASP A 366 -10.49 -0.06 -20.39
N THR A 367 -10.17 -1.14 -19.70
CA THR A 367 -10.67 -1.48 -18.36
C THR A 367 -9.70 -0.94 -17.31
N VAL A 368 -10.17 -0.01 -16.47
CA VAL A 368 -9.34 0.69 -15.49
C VAL A 368 -9.73 0.34 -14.07
N VAL A 369 -8.74 0.06 -13.20
CA VAL A 369 -8.94 -0.13 -11.76
C VAL A 369 -8.25 1.00 -10.99
N LEU A 370 -9.04 1.75 -10.21
CA LEU A 370 -8.52 2.69 -9.22
C LEU A 370 -8.38 1.99 -7.86
N VAL A 371 -7.34 2.32 -7.11
CA VAL A 371 -7.18 1.79 -5.75
C VAL A 371 -7.57 2.85 -4.72
N ASN A 372 -8.65 2.61 -3.98
CA ASN A 372 -8.99 3.37 -2.78
C ASN A 372 -8.26 2.75 -1.58
N THR A 373 -7.18 3.37 -1.12
CA THR A 373 -6.30 2.82 -0.10
C THR A 373 -6.79 3.01 1.34
N GLY A 374 -7.86 3.79 1.54
CA GLY A 374 -8.32 4.07 2.89
C GLY A 374 -9.74 4.64 2.97
N ALA A 375 -10.27 4.67 4.18
CA ALA A 375 -11.62 5.15 4.44
C ALA A 375 -11.69 6.70 4.41
N GLY A 376 -12.63 7.25 3.64
CA GLY A 376 -12.82 8.69 3.48
C GLY A 376 -13.19 9.44 4.76
N ASN A 377 -13.77 8.76 5.74
CA ASN A 377 -14.08 9.37 7.03
C ASN A 377 -12.83 9.81 7.83
N LYS A 378 -11.65 9.29 7.51
CA LYS A 378 -10.38 9.74 8.09
C LYS A 378 -9.93 11.10 7.58
N ASP A 379 -10.39 11.47 6.38
CA ASP A 379 -10.07 12.70 5.66
C ASP A 379 -11.25 13.69 5.63
N ALA A 380 -12.35 13.40 6.34
CA ALA A 380 -13.62 14.15 6.27
C ALA A 380 -13.46 15.66 6.51
N ASP A 381 -12.58 16.08 7.42
CA ASP A 381 -12.38 17.50 7.71
C ASP A 381 -11.75 18.26 6.54
N VAL A 382 -10.83 17.64 5.81
CA VAL A 382 -10.13 18.24 4.67
C VAL A 382 -11.07 18.36 3.49
N VAL A 383 -11.79 17.28 3.15
CA VAL A 383 -12.79 17.27 2.07
C VAL A 383 -13.92 18.27 2.36
N ARG A 384 -14.44 18.27 3.59
CA ARG A 384 -15.47 19.24 4.01
C ARG A 384 -14.99 20.68 3.89
N SER A 385 -13.76 20.98 4.29
CA SER A 385 -13.20 22.33 4.17
C SER A 385 -13.18 22.81 2.72
N ARG A 386 -12.84 21.92 1.78
CA ARG A 386 -12.87 22.20 0.33
C ARG A 386 -14.29 22.52 -0.15
N LEU A 387 -15.27 21.68 0.19
CA LEU A 387 -16.66 21.88 -0.19
C LEU A 387 -17.23 23.20 0.35
N MET A 388 -16.94 23.54 1.62
CA MET A 388 -17.38 24.82 2.21
C MET A 388 -16.74 26.03 1.51
N GLY A 389 -15.48 25.93 1.09
CA GLY A 389 -14.79 26.97 0.31
C GLY A 389 -15.46 27.24 -1.06
N ARG A 390 -16.16 26.26 -1.63
CA ARG A 390 -16.94 26.38 -2.88
C ARG A 390 -18.36 26.86 -2.67
N GLY A 391 -18.82 27.04 -1.42
CA GLY A 391 -20.19 27.48 -1.11
C GLY A 391 -21.24 26.39 -1.28
N MET A 392 -20.84 25.14 -1.21
CA MET A 392 -21.72 23.96 -1.18
C MET A 392 -22.02 23.51 0.25
#